data_077c46e4e63cc5632a76516854da1ee7
#
_entry.id   077c46e4e63cc5632a76516854da1ee7
#
_cell.length_a   1.000
_cell.length_b   1.000
_cell.length_c   1.000
_cell.angle_alpha   90.00
_cell.angle_beta   90.00
_cell.angle_gamma   90.00
#
_symmetry.space_group_name_H-M   'P 1'
#
loop_
_entity.id
_entity.type
_entity.pdbx_description
1 polymer ?
#
loop_
_entity_poly.entity_id
_entity_poly.type
_entity_poly.pdbx_seq_one_letter_code
_entity_poly.pdbx_strand_id
1 'polypeptide(L)'
;MAGQTPSQTVGPFFAYGLTPELYRYAYRSAVGDRLVQSGTEGERIRIEGRVLDGNGEPVPDAMIELWQANAHGRYNHPADDRTDNLLDPDFRGFARTGTGTGPECLFVFDTIRPGALGDGQAPHLNLIVLMRGLLSHLYTRIYFSDEAEANAADPVLARVPPDRRHTLIAQRDQGPGGVVFRLDIHMQGPNETVFFDV
;
A
#
# COMPACT_ATOMS: atom_id res chain seq x y z
N MET A 1 10.22 31.65 -16.71
CA MET A 1 9.47 30.58 -16.00
C MET A 1 10.38 30.00 -14.95
N ALA A 2 9.91 29.88 -13.72
CA ALA A 2 10.65 29.15 -12.71
C ALA A 2 10.66 27.66 -13.12
N GLY A 3 11.84 27.02 -13.13
CA GLY A 3 11.96 25.60 -13.39
C GLY A 3 11.41 24.77 -12.23
N GLN A 4 11.08 23.50 -12.52
CA GLN A 4 10.73 22.55 -11.47
C GLN A 4 11.92 22.31 -10.55
N THR A 5 11.68 22.21 -9.25
CA THR A 5 12.72 21.81 -8.30
C THR A 5 13.25 20.42 -8.69
N PRO A 6 14.58 20.23 -8.76
CA PRO A 6 15.14 18.90 -9.02
C PRO A 6 14.68 17.88 -7.98
N SER A 7 14.54 16.63 -8.42
CA SER A 7 14.25 15.51 -7.51
C SER A 7 15.32 15.38 -6.45
N GLN A 8 14.90 15.14 -5.22
CA GLN A 8 15.77 15.01 -4.05
C GLN A 8 15.37 13.79 -3.25
N THR A 9 16.34 13.12 -2.61
CA THR A 9 16.01 12.08 -1.65
C THR A 9 15.25 12.67 -0.46
N VAL A 10 14.24 11.95 0.03
CA VAL A 10 13.49 12.37 1.23
C VAL A 10 14.37 12.43 2.49
N GLY A 11 15.47 11.66 2.52
CA GLY A 11 16.36 11.56 3.68
C GLY A 11 15.72 10.81 4.86
N PRO A 12 16.49 10.50 5.91
CA PRO A 12 16.01 9.67 7.02
C PRO A 12 15.04 10.38 7.96
N PHE A 13 15.02 11.71 7.98
CA PHE A 13 14.21 12.48 8.93
C PHE A 13 12.72 12.58 8.54
N PHE A 14 12.36 12.28 7.31
CA PHE A 14 10.96 12.34 6.87
C PHE A 14 10.08 11.40 7.68
N ALA A 15 10.56 10.18 7.99
CA ALA A 15 9.83 9.18 8.74
C ALA A 15 9.52 9.67 10.18
N TYR A 16 10.45 10.38 10.81
CA TYR A 16 10.23 10.94 12.16
C TYR A 16 9.12 12.00 12.19
N GLY A 17 9.00 12.78 11.12
CA GLY A 17 7.95 13.78 10.99
C GLY A 17 6.59 13.23 10.62
N LEU A 18 6.55 12.16 9.83
CA LEU A 18 5.33 11.63 9.21
C LEU A 18 4.76 10.38 9.90
N THR A 19 5.61 9.62 10.61
CA THR A 19 5.24 8.45 11.42
C THR A 19 5.92 8.48 12.79
N PRO A 20 5.76 9.58 13.55
CA PRO A 20 6.54 9.84 14.76
C PRO A 20 6.35 8.79 15.86
N GLU A 21 5.17 8.18 15.95
CA GLU A 21 4.84 7.18 16.96
C GLU A 21 5.73 5.93 16.86
N LEU A 22 6.10 5.55 15.62
CA LEU A 22 7.00 4.42 15.38
C LEU A 22 8.41 4.65 15.93
N TYR A 23 8.80 5.91 16.07
CA TYR A 23 10.09 6.34 16.59
C TYR A 23 10.01 6.90 18.01
N ARG A 24 8.88 6.65 18.73
CA ARG A 24 8.67 7.02 20.13
C ARG A 24 8.67 8.53 20.39
N TYR A 25 8.32 9.34 19.41
CA TYR A 25 8.08 10.77 19.63
C TYR A 25 6.72 11.00 20.28
N ALA A 26 6.61 12.05 21.11
CA ALA A 26 5.41 12.34 21.90
C ALA A 26 4.26 12.95 21.08
N TYR A 27 4.49 13.37 19.86
CA TYR A 27 3.45 13.90 18.97
C TYR A 27 2.91 12.82 18.03
N ARG A 28 1.72 13.07 17.49
CA ARG A 28 1.02 12.12 16.61
C ARG A 28 1.11 12.54 15.15
N SER A 29 1.16 11.56 14.28
CA SER A 29 0.99 11.77 12.85
C SER A 29 -0.38 12.39 12.55
N ALA A 30 -0.42 13.30 11.58
CA ALA A 30 -1.67 13.83 11.04
C ALA A 30 -2.48 12.74 10.30
N VAL A 31 -1.79 11.73 9.77
CA VAL A 31 -2.35 10.55 9.11
C VAL A 31 -1.82 9.32 9.83
N GLY A 32 -2.70 8.55 10.45
CA GLY A 32 -2.34 7.31 11.14
C GLY A 32 -2.40 6.08 10.22
N ASP A 33 -2.20 4.94 10.82
CA ASP A 33 -2.24 3.62 10.21
C ASP A 33 -3.65 3.01 10.13
N ARG A 34 -4.65 3.69 10.69
CA ARG A 34 -6.03 3.21 10.77
C ARG A 34 -6.87 3.66 9.59
N LEU A 35 -7.28 2.69 8.77
CA LEU A 35 -8.25 2.90 7.70
C LEU A 35 -9.69 2.65 8.17
N VAL A 36 -9.88 1.81 9.18
CA VAL A 36 -11.18 1.27 9.59
C VAL A 36 -11.67 1.87 10.91
N GLN A 37 -12.97 2.06 11.00
CA GLN A 37 -13.72 2.42 12.20
C GLN A 37 -14.70 1.29 12.56
N SER A 38 -15.43 1.44 13.66
CA SER A 38 -16.39 0.41 14.10
C SER A 38 -17.53 0.18 13.10
N GLY A 39 -17.95 1.22 12.38
CA GLY A 39 -19.02 1.18 11.37
C GLY A 39 -18.55 0.80 9.96
N THR A 40 -17.24 0.72 9.72
CA THR A 40 -16.73 0.40 8.36
C THR A 40 -17.23 -0.97 7.89
N GLU A 41 -17.80 -1.01 6.68
CA GLU A 41 -18.29 -2.22 6.03
C GLU A 41 -17.16 -3.00 5.37
N GLY A 42 -17.36 -4.31 5.19
CA GLY A 42 -16.45 -5.20 4.46
C GLY A 42 -15.68 -6.20 5.32
N GLU A 43 -15.05 -7.16 4.65
CA GLU A 43 -14.20 -8.17 5.27
C GLU A 43 -12.94 -7.52 5.85
N ARG A 44 -12.71 -7.73 7.15
CA ARG A 44 -11.50 -7.26 7.83
C ARG A 44 -10.31 -8.09 7.39
N ILE A 45 -9.27 -7.42 6.95
CA ILE A 45 -8.02 -8.04 6.53
C ILE A 45 -6.83 -7.27 7.11
N ARG A 46 -5.72 -7.95 7.23
CA ARG A 46 -4.42 -7.36 7.56
C ARG A 46 -3.49 -7.49 6.36
N ILE A 47 -2.76 -6.44 6.06
CA ILE A 47 -1.67 -6.43 5.09
C ILE A 47 -0.37 -6.32 5.85
N GLU A 48 0.56 -7.23 5.58
CA GLU A 48 1.90 -7.25 6.20
C GLU A 48 2.97 -7.41 5.13
N GLY A 49 4.10 -6.75 5.32
CA GLY A 49 5.25 -6.92 4.45
C GLY A 49 6.46 -6.15 4.93
N ARG A 50 7.58 -6.42 4.30
CA ARG A 50 8.85 -5.72 4.48
C ARG A 50 9.20 -4.95 3.22
N VAL A 51 10.03 -3.95 3.37
CA VAL A 51 10.75 -3.35 2.25
C VAL A 51 12.17 -3.89 2.30
N LEU A 52 12.61 -4.55 1.24
CA LEU A 52 13.91 -5.23 1.16
C LEU A 52 14.81 -4.49 0.17
N ASP A 53 16.05 -4.26 0.56
CA ASP A 53 17.06 -3.64 -0.29
C ASP A 53 17.62 -4.64 -1.33
N GLY A 54 18.63 -4.21 -2.12
CA GLY A 54 19.27 -5.05 -3.14
C GLY A 54 20.05 -6.25 -2.60
N ASN A 55 20.32 -6.30 -1.30
CA ASN A 55 20.96 -7.44 -0.64
C ASN A 55 19.92 -8.37 0.01
N GLY A 56 18.64 -8.01 -0.05
CA GLY A 56 17.56 -8.72 0.64
C GLY A 56 17.44 -8.37 2.12
N GLU A 57 18.11 -7.31 2.58
CA GLU A 57 18.02 -6.86 3.97
C GLU A 57 16.85 -5.91 4.18
N PRO A 58 16.13 -6.02 5.31
CA PRO A 58 15.00 -5.15 5.61
C PRO A 58 15.41 -3.70 5.80
N VAL A 59 14.69 -2.78 5.18
CA VAL A 59 14.87 -1.33 5.32
C VAL A 59 14.07 -0.81 6.52
N PRO A 60 14.73 -0.31 7.58
CA PRO A 60 14.05 0.01 8.86
C PRO A 60 13.36 1.38 8.88
N ASP A 61 13.54 2.21 7.85
CA ASP A 61 13.03 3.57 7.78
C ASP A 61 12.26 3.86 6.48
N ALA A 62 11.78 2.82 5.81
CA ALA A 62 10.83 2.99 4.73
C ALA A 62 9.46 3.43 5.29
N MET A 63 8.78 4.27 4.53
CA MET A 63 7.43 4.71 4.82
C MET A 63 6.52 4.30 3.67
N ILE A 64 5.36 3.75 4.01
CA ILE A 64 4.38 3.27 3.06
C ILE A 64 3.09 4.07 3.26
N GLU A 65 2.57 4.60 2.16
CA GLU A 65 1.21 5.12 2.10
C GLU A 65 0.34 4.11 1.36
N LEU A 66 -0.85 3.88 1.87
CA LEU A 66 -1.85 3.00 1.27
C LEU A 66 -3.07 3.81 0.88
N TRP A 67 -3.54 3.61 -0.34
CA TRP A 67 -4.76 4.20 -0.87
C TRP A 67 -5.62 3.13 -1.54
N GLN A 68 -6.87 2.97 -1.08
CA GLN A 68 -7.77 1.95 -1.59
C GLN A 68 -9.24 2.41 -1.65
N ALA A 69 -10.02 1.71 -2.45
CA ALA A 69 -11.48 1.81 -2.44
C ALA A 69 -12.08 1.11 -1.22
N ASN A 70 -13.32 1.46 -0.88
CA ASN A 70 -14.11 0.76 0.14
C ASN A 70 -14.59 -0.62 -0.37
N ALA A 71 -15.37 -1.34 0.44
CA ALA A 71 -15.91 -2.65 0.09
C ALA A 71 -16.83 -2.64 -1.15
N HIS A 72 -17.38 -1.48 -1.50
CA HIS A 72 -18.24 -1.29 -2.69
C HIS A 72 -17.46 -0.82 -3.91
N GLY A 73 -16.12 -0.76 -3.87
CA GLY A 73 -15.29 -0.32 -4.98
C GLY A 73 -15.27 1.18 -5.22
N ARG A 74 -15.58 2.02 -4.21
CA ARG A 74 -15.57 3.47 -4.30
C ARG A 74 -14.49 4.09 -3.43
N TYR A 75 -13.76 5.06 -3.98
CA TYR A 75 -12.82 5.88 -3.22
C TYR A 75 -13.55 6.99 -2.46
N ASN A 76 -13.15 7.24 -1.23
CA ASN A 76 -13.62 8.40 -0.46
C ASN A 76 -12.84 9.66 -0.89
N HIS A 77 -13.08 10.10 -2.11
CA HIS A 77 -12.42 11.25 -2.70
C HIS A 77 -13.37 12.03 -3.62
N PRO A 78 -13.35 13.38 -3.64
CA PRO A 78 -14.23 14.19 -4.47
C PRO A 78 -14.13 13.94 -5.98
N ALA A 79 -12.99 13.44 -6.46
CA ALA A 79 -12.81 13.09 -7.88
C ALA A 79 -13.42 11.72 -8.25
N ASP A 80 -13.87 10.92 -7.28
CA ASP A 80 -14.63 9.70 -7.56
C ASP A 80 -16.11 10.06 -7.60
N ASP A 81 -16.60 10.39 -8.79
CA ASP A 81 -17.97 10.80 -9.06
C ASP A 81 -18.95 9.62 -9.31
N ARG A 82 -18.48 8.37 -9.19
CA ARG A 82 -19.30 7.17 -9.37
C ARG A 82 -20.38 7.09 -8.29
N THR A 83 -21.64 7.25 -8.71
CA THR A 83 -22.80 7.23 -7.82
C THR A 83 -23.40 5.84 -7.64
N ASP A 84 -23.08 4.92 -8.54
CA ASP A 84 -23.59 3.54 -8.51
C ASP A 84 -22.94 2.68 -7.41
N ASN A 85 -21.76 3.09 -6.97
CA ASN A 85 -21.04 2.48 -5.86
C ASN A 85 -21.31 3.26 -4.56
N LEU A 86 -21.68 2.57 -3.49
CA LEU A 86 -21.97 3.22 -2.22
C LEU A 86 -20.70 3.81 -1.59
N LEU A 87 -20.81 5.02 -1.08
CA LEU A 87 -19.76 5.60 -0.24
C LEU A 87 -19.92 5.08 1.21
N ASP A 88 -18.83 4.56 1.77
CA ASP A 88 -18.77 4.26 3.20
C ASP A 88 -18.14 5.45 3.96
N PRO A 89 -18.93 6.21 4.75
CA PRO A 89 -18.43 7.37 5.47
C PRO A 89 -17.45 7.01 6.61
N ASP A 90 -17.49 5.77 7.09
CA ASP A 90 -16.62 5.27 8.15
C ASP A 90 -15.31 4.67 7.63
N PHE A 91 -15.08 4.75 6.33
CA PHE A 91 -13.88 4.26 5.69
C PHE A 91 -13.09 5.39 5.03
N ARG A 92 -11.88 5.67 5.54
CA ARG A 92 -11.04 6.75 4.99
C ARG A 92 -10.38 6.40 3.66
N GLY A 93 -10.04 5.13 3.45
CA GLY A 93 -9.33 4.64 2.28
C GLY A 93 -7.85 5.02 2.20
N PHE A 94 -7.34 5.90 3.07
CA PHE A 94 -5.96 6.36 3.10
C PHE A 94 -5.34 6.18 4.48
N ALA A 95 -4.14 5.59 4.51
CA ALA A 95 -3.35 5.45 5.72
C ALA A 95 -1.85 5.52 5.42
N ARG A 96 -1.07 5.74 6.47
CA ARG A 96 0.39 5.80 6.40
C ARG A 96 0.99 5.03 7.56
N THR A 97 2.00 4.21 7.27
CA THR A 97 2.82 3.54 8.28
C THR A 97 4.27 3.48 7.80
N GLY A 98 5.17 3.07 8.67
CA GLY A 98 6.56 2.79 8.32
C GLY A 98 6.90 1.34 8.60
N THR A 99 8.07 0.90 8.16
CA THR A 99 8.63 -0.41 8.50
C THR A 99 9.09 -0.50 9.96
N GLY A 100 9.20 0.65 10.63
CA GLY A 100 9.53 0.73 12.05
C GLY A 100 10.93 0.23 12.41
N THR A 101 11.25 0.35 13.70
CA THR A 101 12.56 -0.03 14.26
C THR A 101 12.54 -1.42 14.93
N GLY A 102 11.45 -2.17 14.79
CA GLY A 102 11.35 -3.53 15.29
C GLY A 102 12.28 -4.49 14.56
N PRO A 103 12.61 -5.65 15.13
CA PRO A 103 13.58 -6.57 14.54
C PRO A 103 13.13 -7.12 13.17
N GLU A 104 11.84 -7.14 12.88
CA GLU A 104 11.31 -7.67 11.63
C GLU A 104 11.10 -6.59 10.56
N CYS A 105 11.17 -5.29 10.93
CA CYS A 105 10.97 -4.16 10.04
C CYS A 105 9.71 -4.30 9.17
N LEU A 106 8.58 -4.69 9.79
CA LEU A 106 7.30 -4.90 9.10
C LEU A 106 6.51 -3.59 9.00
N PHE A 107 5.98 -3.31 7.82
CA PHE A 107 4.82 -2.43 7.71
C PHE A 107 3.54 -3.27 7.91
N VAL A 108 2.55 -2.69 8.56
CA VAL A 108 1.27 -3.35 8.85
C VAL A 108 0.13 -2.36 8.62
N PHE A 109 -0.90 -2.81 7.90
CA PHE A 109 -2.17 -2.09 7.77
C PHE A 109 -3.32 -3.02 8.17
N ASP A 110 -4.14 -2.58 9.13
CA ASP A 110 -5.44 -3.18 9.39
C ASP A 110 -6.49 -2.45 8.56
N THR A 111 -7.11 -3.16 7.63
CA THR A 111 -8.04 -2.59 6.65
C THR A 111 -9.20 -3.52 6.32
N ILE A 112 -9.89 -3.23 5.23
CA ILE A 112 -10.91 -4.10 4.64
C ILE A 112 -10.48 -4.55 3.26
N ARG A 113 -11.08 -5.65 2.80
CA ARG A 113 -10.97 -6.07 1.40
C ARG A 113 -11.68 -5.03 0.52
N PRO A 114 -10.99 -4.41 -0.46
CA PRO A 114 -11.65 -3.49 -1.39
C PRO A 114 -12.58 -4.23 -2.33
N GLY A 115 -13.66 -3.57 -2.74
CA GLY A 115 -14.46 -4.02 -3.87
C GLY A 115 -13.79 -3.72 -5.21
N ALA A 116 -14.25 -4.38 -6.28
CA ALA A 116 -13.82 -4.10 -7.63
C ALA A 116 -14.27 -2.69 -8.07
N LEU A 117 -13.45 -2.01 -8.88
CA LEU A 117 -13.70 -0.63 -9.28
C LEU A 117 -14.76 -0.46 -10.39
N GLY A 118 -15.22 -1.55 -11.01
CA GLY A 118 -16.26 -1.52 -12.03
C GLY A 118 -15.79 -1.25 -13.46
N ASP A 119 -14.50 -0.95 -13.66
CA ASP A 119 -13.85 -0.73 -14.96
C ASP A 119 -12.99 -1.92 -15.41
N GLY A 120 -13.28 -3.10 -14.88
CA GLY A 120 -12.54 -4.34 -15.13
C GLY A 120 -11.28 -4.49 -14.28
N GLN A 121 -10.96 -3.53 -13.41
CA GLN A 121 -9.85 -3.68 -12.48
C GLN A 121 -10.25 -4.60 -11.32
N ALA A 122 -9.39 -5.55 -11.02
CA ALA A 122 -9.51 -6.41 -9.84
C ALA A 122 -9.43 -5.60 -8.55
N PRO A 123 -9.98 -6.13 -7.42
CA PRO A 123 -9.71 -5.58 -6.11
C PRO A 123 -8.22 -5.42 -5.86
N HIS A 124 -7.78 -4.21 -5.52
CA HIS A 124 -6.36 -3.90 -5.31
C HIS A 124 -6.16 -2.77 -4.31
N LEU A 125 -4.95 -2.69 -3.80
CA LEU A 125 -4.45 -1.58 -2.99
C LEU A 125 -3.40 -0.82 -3.78
N ASN A 126 -3.44 0.51 -3.75
CA ASN A 126 -2.36 1.33 -4.28
C ASN A 126 -1.40 1.68 -3.16
N LEU A 127 -0.12 1.52 -3.40
CA LEU A 127 0.93 1.88 -2.44
C LEU A 127 1.85 2.95 -3.00
N ILE A 128 2.29 3.82 -2.12
CA ILE A 128 3.38 4.76 -2.36
C ILE A 128 4.50 4.41 -1.39
N VAL A 129 5.69 4.15 -1.94
CA VAL A 129 6.88 3.80 -1.16
C VAL A 129 7.82 4.99 -1.14
N LEU A 130 8.23 5.40 0.06
CA LEU A 130 9.23 6.42 0.30
C LEU A 130 10.33 5.85 1.19
N MET A 131 11.57 6.05 0.81
CA MET A 131 12.71 5.66 1.63
C MET A 131 13.94 6.49 1.27
N ARG A 132 14.93 6.51 2.17
CA ARG A 132 16.22 7.11 1.84
C ARG A 132 16.85 6.40 0.63
N GLY A 133 17.57 7.14 -0.20
CA GLY A 133 18.19 6.63 -1.43
C GLY A 133 17.31 6.73 -2.67
N LEU A 134 16.00 6.94 -2.52
CA LEU A 134 15.12 7.25 -3.64
C LEU A 134 15.14 8.75 -3.93
N LEU A 135 15.17 9.12 -5.21
CA LEU A 135 15.06 10.52 -5.66
C LEU A 135 13.61 10.99 -5.74
N SER A 136 12.67 10.06 -5.83
CA SER A 136 11.23 10.30 -5.76
C SER A 136 10.55 9.11 -5.11
N HIS A 137 9.27 9.26 -4.77
CA HIS A 137 8.45 8.14 -4.32
C HIS A 137 8.17 7.18 -5.47
N LEU A 138 7.85 5.93 -5.12
CA LEU A 138 7.51 4.89 -6.09
C LEU A 138 6.07 4.43 -5.90
N TYR A 139 5.36 4.27 -7.01
CA TYR A 139 3.99 3.72 -7.02
C TYR A 139 4.01 2.24 -7.33
N THR A 140 3.27 1.45 -6.55
CA THR A 140 3.02 0.04 -6.81
C THR A 140 1.60 -0.34 -6.42
N ARG A 141 1.22 -1.59 -6.68
CA ARG A 141 -0.08 -2.15 -6.29
C ARG A 141 0.08 -3.47 -5.55
N ILE A 142 -0.89 -3.78 -4.73
CA ILE A 142 -1.09 -5.11 -4.16
C ILE A 142 -2.40 -5.67 -4.71
N TYR A 143 -2.33 -6.84 -5.32
CA TYR A 143 -3.44 -7.69 -5.69
C TYR A 143 -3.54 -8.87 -4.72
N PHE A 144 -4.64 -9.60 -4.74
CA PHE A 144 -4.93 -10.66 -3.80
C PHE A 144 -4.82 -12.04 -4.46
N SER A 145 -4.12 -12.99 -3.83
CA SER A 145 -3.87 -14.33 -4.41
C SER A 145 -5.13 -15.17 -4.57
N ASP A 146 -6.18 -14.88 -3.82
CA ASP A 146 -7.49 -15.55 -3.89
C ASP A 146 -8.46 -14.90 -4.89
N GLU A 147 -8.02 -13.88 -5.66
CA GLU A 147 -8.76 -13.22 -6.74
C GLU A 147 -8.21 -13.60 -8.13
N ALA A 148 -7.88 -14.86 -8.34
CA ALA A 148 -7.17 -15.31 -9.55
C ALA A 148 -7.88 -14.94 -10.87
N GLU A 149 -9.23 -15.09 -10.92
CA GLU A 149 -10.01 -14.76 -12.10
C GLU A 149 -10.06 -13.26 -12.38
N ALA A 150 -10.32 -12.46 -11.33
CA ALA A 150 -10.31 -11.00 -11.44
C ALA A 150 -8.93 -10.47 -11.83
N ASN A 151 -7.87 -11.00 -11.21
CA ASN A 151 -6.48 -10.66 -11.53
C ASN A 151 -6.13 -10.98 -13.00
N ALA A 152 -6.61 -12.11 -13.53
CA ALA A 152 -6.37 -12.49 -14.92
C ALA A 152 -7.06 -11.55 -15.93
N ALA A 153 -8.17 -10.93 -15.53
CA ALA A 153 -8.93 -10.00 -16.35
C ALA A 153 -8.49 -8.52 -16.16
N ASP A 154 -7.67 -8.22 -15.15
CA ASP A 154 -7.28 -6.84 -14.80
C ASP A 154 -6.43 -6.19 -15.91
N PRO A 155 -6.88 -5.05 -16.48
CA PRO A 155 -6.20 -4.41 -17.61
C PRO A 155 -4.84 -3.79 -17.25
N VAL A 156 -4.63 -3.44 -15.97
CA VAL A 156 -3.34 -2.90 -15.50
C VAL A 156 -2.35 -4.05 -15.27
N LEU A 157 -2.78 -5.10 -14.59
CA LEU A 157 -1.95 -6.28 -14.35
C LEU A 157 -1.61 -7.01 -15.67
N ALA A 158 -2.50 -6.94 -16.67
CA ALA A 158 -2.25 -7.48 -18.01
C ALA A 158 -1.07 -6.80 -18.72
N ARG A 159 -0.76 -5.52 -18.40
CA ARG A 159 0.39 -4.77 -18.95
C ARG A 159 1.72 -5.15 -18.30
N VAL A 160 1.67 -5.79 -17.14
CA VAL A 160 2.87 -6.29 -16.45
C VAL A 160 3.34 -7.58 -17.10
N PRO A 161 4.65 -7.74 -17.39
CA PRO A 161 5.20 -9.00 -17.91
C PRO A 161 4.77 -10.19 -17.05
N PRO A 162 4.32 -11.30 -17.65
CA PRO A 162 3.74 -12.43 -16.92
C PRO A 162 4.64 -13.00 -15.80
N ASP A 163 5.94 -13.05 -16.06
CA ASP A 163 6.98 -13.50 -15.12
C ASP A 163 7.21 -12.54 -13.94
N ARG A 164 6.73 -11.30 -14.05
CA ARG A 164 6.86 -10.26 -13.00
C ARG A 164 5.57 -10.04 -12.19
N ARG A 165 4.42 -10.54 -12.63
CA ARG A 165 3.12 -10.31 -11.98
C ARG A 165 3.08 -10.80 -10.55
N HIS A 166 3.79 -11.87 -10.23
CA HIS A 166 3.86 -12.43 -8.88
C HIS A 166 4.38 -11.44 -7.83
N THR A 167 5.19 -10.45 -8.25
CA THR A 167 5.72 -9.41 -7.35
C THR A 167 4.67 -8.41 -6.86
N LEU A 168 3.46 -8.48 -7.41
CA LEU A 168 2.32 -7.63 -7.04
C LEU A 168 1.21 -8.40 -6.31
N ILE A 169 1.34 -9.73 -6.14
CA ILE A 169 0.26 -10.58 -5.61
C ILE A 169 0.57 -11.00 -4.19
N ALA A 170 -0.14 -10.39 -3.23
CA ALA A 170 -0.05 -10.74 -1.83
C ALA A 170 -0.66 -12.12 -1.56
N GLN A 171 0.07 -12.94 -0.83
CA GLN A 171 -0.34 -14.30 -0.48
C GLN A 171 -1.27 -14.29 0.72
N ARG A 172 -2.43 -14.93 0.56
CA ARG A 172 -3.40 -15.10 1.63
C ARG A 172 -2.92 -16.10 2.66
N ASP A 173 -3.03 -15.74 3.92
CA ASP A 173 -2.70 -16.59 5.07
C ASP A 173 -3.72 -16.37 6.19
N GLN A 174 -3.61 -17.15 7.26
CA GLN A 174 -4.43 -17.03 8.46
C GLN A 174 -3.56 -16.62 9.63
N GLY A 175 -3.80 -15.43 10.16
CA GLY A 175 -3.14 -14.94 11.37
C GLY A 175 -4.01 -15.07 12.62
N PRO A 176 -3.46 -14.76 13.81
CA PRO A 176 -4.21 -14.81 15.07
C PRO A 176 -5.44 -13.88 15.11
N GLY A 177 -5.42 -12.79 14.33
CA GLY A 177 -6.50 -11.80 14.24
C GLY A 177 -7.44 -11.95 13.06
N GLY A 178 -7.30 -13.00 12.25
CA GLY A 178 -8.09 -13.23 11.04
C GLY A 178 -7.25 -13.35 9.78
N VAL A 179 -7.82 -12.95 8.64
CA VAL A 179 -7.18 -13.05 7.33
C VAL A 179 -6.03 -12.05 7.21
N VAL A 180 -4.88 -12.55 6.78
CA VAL A 180 -3.65 -11.77 6.53
C VAL A 180 -3.21 -11.98 5.09
N PHE A 181 -2.82 -10.90 4.43
CA PHE A 181 -2.16 -10.95 3.13
C PHE A 181 -0.72 -10.46 3.26
N ARG A 182 0.24 -11.25 2.77
CA ARG A 182 1.67 -10.95 2.88
C ARG A 182 2.29 -10.68 1.53
N LEU A 183 3.04 -9.58 1.46
CA LEU A 183 3.85 -9.21 0.30
C LEU A 183 5.06 -8.40 0.74
N ASP A 184 6.26 -8.88 0.47
CA ASP A 184 7.48 -8.10 0.61
C ASP A 184 7.72 -7.25 -0.65
N ILE A 185 8.14 -6.01 -0.45
CA ILE A 185 8.49 -5.07 -1.52
C ILE A 185 10.00 -5.14 -1.72
N HIS A 186 10.43 -5.67 -2.84
CA HIS A 186 11.84 -5.76 -3.22
C HIS A 186 12.23 -4.54 -4.04
N MET A 187 13.21 -3.78 -3.55
CA MET A 187 13.65 -2.54 -4.20
C MET A 187 14.60 -2.79 -5.35
N GLN A 188 15.25 -3.95 -5.41
CA GLN A 188 16.20 -4.34 -6.45
C GLN A 188 16.29 -5.87 -6.56
N GLY A 189 16.90 -6.33 -7.66
CA GLY A 189 17.25 -7.75 -7.85
C GLY A 189 16.24 -8.52 -8.69
N PRO A 190 16.39 -9.85 -8.76
CA PRO A 190 15.58 -10.70 -9.65
C PRO A 190 14.09 -10.67 -9.34
N ASN A 191 13.75 -10.41 -8.08
CA ASN A 191 12.36 -10.30 -7.58
C ASN A 191 11.94 -8.85 -7.36
N GLU A 192 12.64 -7.88 -7.96
CA GLU A 192 12.28 -6.46 -7.82
C GLU A 192 10.79 -6.27 -8.07
N THR A 193 10.13 -5.59 -7.15
CA THR A 193 8.70 -5.25 -7.27
C THR A 193 8.47 -4.40 -8.51
N VAL A 194 7.38 -4.64 -9.22
CA VAL A 194 6.99 -3.78 -10.33
C VAL A 194 6.50 -2.45 -9.78
N PHE A 195 7.12 -1.37 -10.23
CA PHE A 195 6.68 -0.01 -9.96
C PHE A 195 6.09 0.62 -11.22
N PHE A 196 5.11 1.50 -11.03
CA PHE A 196 4.39 2.16 -12.12
C PHE A 196 4.85 3.60 -12.27
N ASP A 197 5.00 4.03 -13.50
CA ASP A 197 5.17 5.45 -13.87
C ASP A 197 3.78 6.05 -14.11
N VAL A 198 3.36 7.00 -13.27
CA VAL A 198 2.00 7.61 -13.22
C VAL A 198 2.07 9.12 -13.23
#